data_702f1a7888cc19f87b09607d2a3c03d3
#
_entry.id   702f1a7888cc19f87b09607d2a3c03d3
#
_cell.length_a   1.000
_cell.length_b   1.000
_cell.length_c   1.000
_cell.angle_alpha   90.00
_cell.angle_beta   90.00
_cell.angle_gamma   90.00
#
_symmetry.space_group_name_H-M   'P 1'
#
loop_
_entity.id
_entity.type
_entity.pdbx_description
1 polymer ?
#
loop_
_entity_poly.entity_id
_entity_poly.type
_entity_poly.pdbx_seq_one_letter_code
_entity_poly.pdbx_strand_id
1 'polypeptide(L)'
;NSYGGAILLFGLLVKLIMLPFQMKSKHSMMRTTMLTPRVKELEKRYATNKQKYQEEVAKLYKEAKINPMSGCLWTLIPFPIVIILYSVVRQPLVALMKLTQENITTLTDVVTRLGYYTAPAKTDAYSQMTIANVLHEHFADIVSNPGVAEFADKLKNINFHFLGLNMIEKPSLMFWNTPEWQNGLWYIALLMFLIPFISAGLTILQTTLSQKMNPPQDAQTAQTSKTMNLVMPLMSIYICFIMPVSMGLYWIEQSVLGIIQEAILNRYYKTKLDAEMAEFNEAQRKKDAEMEAKRAETERLKAEGKTQVNANTSKKRLAAQERNAEEQRLAAIRAAERAAKNPGAELPASQVGTRRFARGRAYVAGRYDVTEA
;
A
#
# COMPACT_ATOMS: atom_id res chain seq x y z
N ASN A 1 -18.51 -30.41 13.55
CA ASN A 1 -18.44 -28.95 13.39
C ASN A 1 -17.11 -28.44 13.95
N SER A 2 -16.11 -28.28 13.09
CA SER A 2 -14.78 -27.79 13.48
C SER A 2 -14.66 -26.30 13.12
N TYR A 3 -14.45 -25.47 14.11
CA TYR A 3 -14.24 -24.02 13.93
C TYR A 3 -12.99 -23.71 13.11
N GLY A 4 -11.86 -24.41 13.39
CA GLY A 4 -10.64 -24.27 12.59
C GLY A 4 -10.83 -24.66 11.15
N GLY A 5 -11.55 -25.76 10.87
CA GLY A 5 -11.90 -26.16 9.52
C GLY A 5 -12.78 -25.13 8.80
N ALA A 6 -13.69 -24.46 9.51
CA ALA A 6 -14.52 -23.39 8.95
C ALA A 6 -13.65 -22.16 8.57
N ILE A 7 -12.64 -21.80 9.38
CA ILE A 7 -11.70 -20.71 9.06
C ILE A 7 -10.90 -21.05 7.79
N LEU A 8 -10.36 -22.25 7.68
CA LEU A 8 -9.61 -22.67 6.50
C LEU A 8 -10.50 -22.67 5.23
N LEU A 9 -11.72 -23.19 5.34
CA LEU A 9 -12.66 -23.15 4.21
C LEU A 9 -13.01 -21.72 3.81
N PHE A 10 -13.25 -20.85 4.81
CA PHE A 10 -13.51 -19.43 4.57
C PHE A 10 -12.31 -18.75 3.89
N GLY A 11 -11.09 -19.00 4.38
CA GLY A 11 -9.86 -18.46 3.80
C GLY A 11 -9.67 -18.86 2.35
N LEU A 12 -9.93 -20.13 2.04
CA LEU A 12 -9.90 -20.66 0.67
C LEU A 12 -10.97 -20.00 -0.24
N LEU A 13 -12.21 -19.89 0.24
CA LEU A 13 -13.29 -19.22 -0.50
C LEU A 13 -12.97 -17.75 -0.79
N VAL A 14 -12.49 -17.02 0.21
CA VAL A 14 -12.06 -15.63 0.03
C VAL A 14 -10.93 -15.55 -1.00
N LYS A 15 -9.96 -16.47 -0.94
CA LYS A 15 -8.86 -16.53 -1.90
C LYS A 15 -9.35 -16.74 -3.33
N LEU A 16 -10.32 -17.63 -3.53
CA LEU A 16 -10.92 -17.89 -4.84
C LEU A 16 -11.72 -16.68 -5.36
N ILE A 17 -12.51 -16.03 -4.50
CA ILE A 17 -13.25 -14.81 -4.87
C ILE A 17 -12.29 -13.68 -5.23
N MET A 18 -11.17 -13.56 -4.52
CA MET A 18 -10.15 -12.53 -4.76
C MET A 18 -9.24 -12.85 -5.95
N LEU A 19 -9.23 -14.08 -6.46
CA LEU A 19 -8.34 -14.52 -7.53
C LEU A 19 -8.37 -13.61 -8.77
N PRO A 20 -9.53 -13.22 -9.34
CA PRO A 20 -9.59 -12.37 -10.53
C PRO A 20 -8.97 -10.97 -10.29
N PHE A 21 -9.13 -10.43 -9.08
CA PHE A 21 -8.52 -9.15 -8.71
C PHE A 21 -7.00 -9.28 -8.56
N GLN A 22 -6.54 -10.35 -7.92
CA GLN A 22 -5.11 -10.64 -7.74
C GLN A 22 -4.43 -10.94 -9.08
N MET A 23 -5.12 -11.57 -10.03
CA MET A 23 -4.63 -11.75 -11.40
C MET A 23 -4.42 -10.40 -12.10
N LYS A 24 -5.36 -9.47 -12.02
CA LYS A 24 -5.21 -8.11 -12.58
C LYS A 24 -4.07 -7.36 -11.91
N SER A 25 -3.95 -7.43 -10.60
CA SER A 25 -2.84 -6.84 -9.84
C SER A 25 -1.49 -7.39 -10.30
N LYS A 26 -1.36 -8.71 -10.37
CA LYS A 26 -0.15 -9.40 -10.80
C LYS A 26 0.25 -9.03 -12.23
N HIS A 27 -0.69 -9.04 -13.15
CA HIS A 27 -0.47 -8.63 -14.54
C HIS A 27 0.05 -7.20 -14.61
N SER A 28 -0.61 -6.25 -13.94
CA SER A 28 -0.17 -4.85 -13.90
C SER A 28 1.23 -4.70 -13.29
N MET A 29 1.51 -5.39 -12.19
CA MET A 29 2.81 -5.35 -11.52
C MET A 29 3.93 -5.92 -12.42
N MET A 30 3.68 -7.03 -13.10
CA MET A 30 4.66 -7.62 -14.02
C MET A 30 4.96 -6.71 -15.21
N ARG A 31 3.94 -6.09 -15.82
CA ARG A 31 4.14 -5.08 -16.89
C ARG A 31 5.00 -3.91 -16.39
N THR A 32 4.76 -3.44 -15.18
CA THR A 32 5.56 -2.38 -14.56
C THR A 32 7.02 -2.84 -14.34
N THR A 33 7.21 -4.07 -13.85
CA THR A 33 8.55 -4.65 -13.61
C THR A 33 9.36 -4.81 -14.91
N MET A 34 8.72 -5.09 -16.01
CA MET A 34 9.39 -5.20 -17.32
C MET A 34 10.02 -3.90 -17.79
N LEU A 35 9.54 -2.75 -17.32
CA LEU A 35 10.16 -1.45 -17.59
C LEU A 35 11.36 -1.13 -16.67
N THR A 36 11.65 -1.98 -15.67
CA THR A 36 12.74 -1.76 -14.71
C THR A 36 14.10 -1.49 -15.38
N PRO A 37 14.54 -2.19 -16.44
CA PRO A 37 15.81 -1.89 -17.10
C PRO A 37 15.87 -0.46 -17.64
N ARG A 38 14.76 0.03 -18.24
CA ARG A 38 14.65 1.39 -18.76
C ARG A 38 14.60 2.44 -17.67
N VAL A 39 13.87 2.17 -16.59
CA VAL A 39 13.82 3.06 -15.40
C VAL A 39 15.21 3.22 -14.81
N LYS A 40 15.99 2.13 -14.67
CA LYS A 40 17.38 2.19 -14.18
C LYS A 40 18.32 2.94 -15.13
N GLU A 41 18.09 2.86 -16.44
CA GLU A 41 18.84 3.65 -17.42
C GLU A 41 18.56 5.15 -17.28
N LEU A 42 17.28 5.52 -17.11
CA LEU A 42 16.88 6.90 -16.83
C LEU A 42 17.43 7.40 -15.50
N GLU A 43 17.44 6.57 -14.44
CA GLU A 43 18.03 6.89 -13.13
C GLU A 43 19.51 7.24 -13.27
N LYS A 44 20.29 6.46 -14.02
CA LYS A 44 21.70 6.75 -14.29
C LYS A 44 21.87 8.02 -15.13
N ARG A 45 21.05 8.22 -16.17
CA ARG A 45 21.11 9.36 -17.08
C ARG A 45 20.79 10.69 -16.39
N TYR A 46 19.86 10.68 -15.44
CA TYR A 46 19.38 11.87 -14.73
C TYR A 46 19.72 11.88 -13.25
N ALA A 47 20.81 11.22 -12.85
CA ALA A 47 21.24 11.05 -11.44
C ALA A 47 21.30 12.36 -10.65
N THR A 48 21.68 13.48 -11.32
CA THR A 48 21.80 14.82 -10.71
C THR A 48 20.52 15.64 -10.75
N ASN A 49 19.50 15.23 -11.54
CA ASN A 49 18.26 15.98 -11.71
C ASN A 49 17.03 15.11 -11.48
N LYS A 50 16.63 15.00 -10.20
CA LYS A 50 15.48 14.18 -9.78
C LYS A 50 14.16 14.58 -10.44
N GLN A 51 13.94 15.88 -10.69
CA GLN A 51 12.70 16.34 -11.31
C GLN A 51 12.61 15.82 -12.76
N LYS A 52 13.69 15.96 -13.52
CA LYS A 52 13.74 15.47 -14.89
C LYS A 52 13.64 13.95 -14.99
N TYR A 53 14.26 13.24 -14.02
CA TYR A 53 14.08 11.80 -13.89
C TYR A 53 12.61 11.40 -13.73
N GLN A 54 11.89 12.05 -12.78
CA GLN A 54 10.46 11.76 -12.58
C GLN A 54 9.60 12.08 -13.80
N GLU A 55 9.87 13.17 -14.51
CA GLU A 55 9.17 13.52 -15.75
C GLU A 55 9.38 12.46 -16.85
N GLU A 56 10.62 12.00 -17.05
CA GLU A 56 10.94 11.00 -18.08
C GLU A 56 10.40 9.61 -17.72
N VAL A 57 10.42 9.22 -16.43
CA VAL A 57 9.80 7.99 -15.97
C VAL A 57 8.28 8.04 -16.14
N ALA A 58 7.62 9.18 -15.84
CA ALA A 58 6.20 9.36 -16.07
C ALA A 58 5.83 9.26 -17.57
N LYS A 59 6.67 9.81 -18.46
CA LYS A 59 6.50 9.65 -19.92
C LYS A 59 6.63 8.19 -20.36
N LEU A 60 7.65 7.49 -19.84
CA LEU A 60 7.87 6.06 -20.15
C LEU A 60 6.64 5.23 -19.79
N TYR A 61 6.07 5.42 -18.59
CA TYR A 61 4.84 4.73 -18.18
C TYR A 61 3.64 5.09 -19.05
N LYS A 62 3.50 6.37 -19.43
CA LYS A 62 2.42 6.83 -20.31
C LYS A 62 2.55 6.25 -21.73
N GLU A 63 3.75 6.18 -22.29
CA GLU A 63 4.01 5.57 -23.61
C GLU A 63 3.75 4.07 -23.60
N ALA A 64 4.13 3.38 -22.53
CA ALA A 64 3.85 1.96 -22.32
C ALA A 64 2.38 1.67 -21.96
N LYS A 65 1.53 2.71 -21.77
CA LYS A 65 0.13 2.60 -21.29
C LYS A 65 0.03 1.81 -19.99
N ILE A 66 0.97 2.01 -19.07
CA ILE A 66 1.04 1.35 -17.76
C ILE A 66 0.77 2.38 -16.67
N ASN A 67 -0.13 2.05 -15.75
CA ASN A 67 -0.35 2.83 -14.54
C ASN A 67 0.32 2.12 -13.35
N PRO A 68 1.43 2.64 -12.79
CA PRO A 68 2.14 1.99 -11.69
C PRO A 68 1.31 1.90 -10.41
N MET A 69 0.33 2.79 -10.21
CA MET A 69 -0.55 2.80 -9.05
C MET A 69 -1.64 1.72 -9.11
N SER A 70 -1.97 1.18 -10.28
CA SER A 70 -3.04 0.20 -10.41
C SER A 70 -2.73 -1.12 -9.68
N GLY A 71 -1.46 -1.51 -9.56
CA GLY A 71 -1.05 -2.71 -8.83
C GLY A 71 -1.32 -2.63 -7.34
N CYS A 72 -1.04 -1.48 -6.69
CA CYS A 72 -1.19 -1.34 -5.24
C CYS A 72 -2.65 -1.21 -4.79
N LEU A 73 -3.54 -0.63 -5.61
CA LEU A 73 -4.95 -0.48 -5.27
C LEU A 73 -5.64 -1.82 -5.00
N TRP A 74 -5.33 -2.83 -5.80
CA TRP A 74 -5.90 -4.18 -5.67
C TRP A 74 -5.42 -4.91 -4.40
N THR A 75 -4.26 -4.54 -3.85
CA THR A 75 -3.74 -5.15 -2.62
C THR A 75 -4.47 -4.68 -1.36
N LEU A 76 -5.25 -3.60 -1.44
CA LEU A 76 -6.03 -3.08 -0.30
C LEU A 76 -7.40 -3.76 -0.14
N ILE A 77 -7.91 -4.44 -1.18
CA ILE A 77 -9.23 -5.10 -1.16
C ILE A 77 -9.37 -6.16 -0.05
N PRO A 78 -8.35 -6.97 0.29
CA PRO A 78 -8.47 -7.95 1.36
C PRO A 78 -8.65 -7.34 2.77
N PHE A 79 -8.24 -6.09 3.01
CA PHE A 79 -8.29 -5.49 4.35
C PHE A 79 -9.68 -5.43 4.96
N PRO A 80 -10.74 -4.96 4.27
CA PRO A 80 -12.10 -5.01 4.80
C PRO A 80 -12.55 -6.43 5.17
N ILE A 81 -12.16 -7.43 4.37
CA ILE A 81 -12.52 -8.83 4.61
C ILE A 81 -11.86 -9.35 5.90
N VAL A 82 -10.58 -9.03 6.10
CA VAL A 82 -9.86 -9.40 7.33
C VAL A 82 -10.47 -8.74 8.56
N ILE A 83 -10.89 -7.47 8.47
CA ILE A 83 -11.56 -6.75 9.56
C ILE A 83 -12.90 -7.43 9.91
N ILE A 84 -13.69 -7.80 8.89
CA ILE A 84 -14.95 -8.52 9.09
C ILE A 84 -14.69 -9.89 9.72
N LEU A 85 -13.74 -10.66 9.18
CA LEU A 85 -13.36 -11.96 9.74
C LEU A 85 -12.94 -11.83 11.20
N TYR A 86 -12.08 -10.86 11.51
CA TYR A 86 -11.66 -10.59 12.89
C TYR A 86 -12.84 -10.26 13.80
N SER A 87 -13.81 -9.48 13.31
CA SER A 87 -15.03 -9.17 14.07
C SER A 87 -15.86 -10.42 14.34
N VAL A 88 -16.04 -11.30 13.35
CA VAL A 88 -16.76 -12.58 13.50
C VAL A 88 -16.06 -13.50 14.48
N VAL A 89 -14.73 -13.62 14.38
CA VAL A 89 -13.92 -14.42 15.30
C VAL A 89 -14.04 -13.91 16.73
N ARG A 90 -13.93 -12.61 16.92
CA ARG A 90 -13.97 -11.98 18.25
C ARG A 90 -15.34 -11.98 18.90
N GLN A 91 -16.40 -11.94 18.10
CA GLN A 91 -17.79 -11.82 18.58
C GLN A 91 -18.68 -12.97 18.06
N PRO A 92 -18.36 -14.24 18.40
CA PRO A 92 -19.07 -15.39 17.87
C PRO A 92 -20.54 -15.44 18.34
N LEU A 93 -20.85 -14.95 19.53
CA LEU A 93 -22.22 -14.92 20.04
C LEU A 93 -23.13 -14.02 19.22
N VAL A 94 -22.64 -12.84 18.80
CA VAL A 94 -23.37 -11.94 17.90
C VAL A 94 -23.36 -12.47 16.47
N ALA A 95 -22.19 -12.81 15.95
CA ALA A 95 -22.01 -13.10 14.52
C ALA A 95 -22.61 -14.46 14.10
N LEU A 96 -22.41 -15.51 14.91
CA LEU A 96 -22.81 -16.89 14.58
C LEU A 96 -24.13 -17.32 15.22
N MET A 97 -24.45 -16.79 16.40
CA MET A 97 -25.65 -17.15 17.16
C MET A 97 -26.71 -16.04 17.11
N LYS A 98 -26.38 -14.85 16.57
CA LYS A 98 -27.27 -13.67 16.44
C LYS A 98 -27.93 -13.27 17.77
N LEU A 99 -27.19 -13.39 18.87
CA LEU A 99 -27.67 -12.96 20.18
C LEU A 99 -27.68 -11.44 20.28
N THR A 100 -28.67 -10.89 20.96
CA THR A 100 -28.72 -9.47 21.34
C THR A 100 -27.77 -9.21 22.49
N GLN A 101 -27.44 -7.95 22.75
CA GLN A 101 -26.57 -7.59 23.88
C GLN A 101 -27.20 -8.01 25.23
N GLU A 102 -28.53 -7.95 25.35
CA GLU A 102 -29.27 -8.41 26.53
C GLU A 102 -29.11 -9.92 26.73
N ASN A 103 -29.30 -10.72 25.65
CA ASN A 103 -29.11 -12.17 25.71
C ASN A 103 -27.67 -12.55 26.10
N ILE A 104 -26.67 -11.79 25.59
CA ILE A 104 -25.25 -12.00 25.95
C ILE A 104 -25.02 -11.70 27.44
N THR A 105 -25.59 -10.63 27.96
CA THR A 105 -25.51 -10.29 29.38
C THR A 105 -26.13 -11.40 30.24
N THR A 106 -27.36 -11.81 29.91
CA THR A 106 -28.07 -12.91 30.58
C THR A 106 -27.28 -14.23 30.56
N LEU A 107 -26.74 -14.59 29.36
CA LEU A 107 -25.89 -15.78 29.24
C LEU A 107 -24.64 -15.69 30.13
N THR A 108 -23.98 -14.51 30.12
CA THR A 108 -22.80 -14.25 30.96
C THR A 108 -23.12 -14.42 32.45
N ASP A 109 -24.24 -13.90 32.88
CA ASP A 109 -24.70 -14.03 34.28
C ASP A 109 -25.03 -15.49 34.64
N VAL A 110 -25.62 -16.24 33.71
CA VAL A 110 -25.90 -17.66 33.89
C VAL A 110 -24.61 -18.46 34.02
N VAL A 111 -23.66 -18.33 33.12
CA VAL A 111 -22.39 -19.08 33.15
C VAL A 111 -21.52 -18.68 34.34
N THR A 112 -21.62 -17.43 34.80
CA THR A 112 -20.94 -16.94 36.01
C THR A 112 -21.55 -17.55 37.27
N ARG A 113 -22.88 -17.59 37.37
CA ARG A 113 -23.61 -18.23 38.52
C ARG A 113 -23.39 -19.74 38.61
N LEU A 114 -23.23 -20.39 37.44
CA LEU A 114 -22.88 -21.82 37.38
C LEU A 114 -21.41 -22.08 37.74
N GLY A 115 -20.60 -21.05 37.93
CA GLY A 115 -19.17 -21.18 38.27
C GLY A 115 -18.25 -21.53 37.09
N TYR A 116 -18.77 -21.54 35.85
CA TYR A 116 -18.00 -21.88 34.67
C TYR A 116 -17.22 -20.71 34.07
N TYR A 117 -17.57 -19.46 34.46
CA TYR A 117 -16.91 -18.26 34.00
C TYR A 117 -16.70 -17.26 35.14
N THR A 118 -15.51 -16.67 35.14
CA THR A 118 -15.23 -15.55 36.03
C THR A 118 -15.00 -14.31 35.17
N ALA A 119 -15.86 -13.31 35.35
CA ALA A 119 -15.74 -12.06 34.59
C ALA A 119 -14.43 -11.36 34.98
N PRO A 120 -13.60 -11.00 33.98
CA PRO A 120 -12.35 -10.28 34.25
C PRO A 120 -12.65 -8.88 34.80
N ALA A 121 -11.77 -8.38 35.68
CA ALA A 121 -11.92 -7.06 36.32
C ALA A 121 -11.92 -5.89 35.30
N LYS A 122 -11.41 -6.10 34.09
CA LYS A 122 -11.45 -5.16 32.95
C LYS A 122 -12.18 -5.80 31.79
N THR A 123 -12.92 -4.98 31.05
CA THR A 123 -13.60 -5.43 29.81
C THR A 123 -12.59 -6.10 28.88
N ASP A 124 -12.76 -7.39 28.65
CA ASP A 124 -11.94 -8.13 27.70
C ASP A 124 -12.61 -8.11 26.33
N ALA A 125 -11.83 -7.70 25.32
CA ALA A 125 -12.28 -7.67 23.94
C ALA A 125 -12.65 -9.07 23.39
N TYR A 126 -12.26 -10.14 24.08
CA TYR A 126 -12.47 -11.53 23.69
C TYR A 126 -13.44 -12.28 24.61
N SER A 127 -14.12 -11.60 25.51
CA SER A 127 -15.07 -12.20 26.44
C SER A 127 -16.12 -13.10 25.77
N GLN A 128 -16.65 -12.70 24.61
CA GLN A 128 -17.60 -13.52 23.85
C GLN A 128 -17.01 -14.84 23.37
N MET A 129 -15.72 -14.86 23.02
CA MET A 129 -15.03 -16.11 22.63
C MET A 129 -14.92 -17.06 23.84
N THR A 130 -14.52 -16.52 24.99
CA THR A 130 -14.42 -17.31 26.24
C THR A 130 -15.78 -17.87 26.64
N ILE A 131 -16.84 -17.04 26.58
CA ILE A 131 -18.21 -17.49 26.89
C ILE A 131 -18.68 -18.54 25.88
N ALA A 132 -18.36 -18.40 24.60
CA ALA A 132 -18.71 -19.37 23.58
C ALA A 132 -17.96 -20.71 23.77
N ASN A 133 -16.73 -20.70 24.28
CA ASN A 133 -16.00 -21.91 24.64
C ASN A 133 -16.62 -22.59 25.88
N VAL A 134 -16.93 -21.83 26.93
CA VAL A 134 -17.65 -22.33 28.10
C VAL A 134 -19.00 -22.94 27.69
N LEU A 135 -19.72 -22.27 26.78
CA LEU A 135 -20.96 -22.81 26.22
C LEU A 135 -20.73 -24.15 25.51
N HIS A 136 -19.60 -24.32 24.78
CA HIS A 136 -19.27 -25.60 24.14
C HIS A 136 -19.01 -26.71 25.15
N GLU A 137 -18.19 -26.42 26.17
CA GLU A 137 -17.79 -27.39 27.22
C GLU A 137 -18.96 -27.84 28.09
N HIS A 138 -19.87 -26.92 28.40
CA HIS A 138 -21.03 -27.15 29.32
C HIS A 138 -22.36 -26.96 28.59
N PHE A 139 -22.47 -27.34 27.33
CA PHE A 139 -23.62 -27.01 26.49
C PHE A 139 -24.95 -27.52 27.03
N ALA A 140 -24.99 -28.75 27.48
CA ALA A 140 -26.21 -29.36 28.01
C ALA A 140 -26.74 -28.64 29.27
N ASP A 141 -25.84 -28.32 30.19
CA ASP A 141 -26.18 -27.66 31.47
C ASP A 141 -26.66 -26.23 31.25
N ILE A 142 -26.01 -25.51 30.33
CA ILE A 142 -26.34 -24.12 30.04
C ILE A 142 -27.67 -24.03 29.30
N VAL A 143 -27.90 -24.85 28.27
CA VAL A 143 -29.13 -24.81 27.46
C VAL A 143 -30.36 -25.25 28.24
N SER A 144 -30.20 -26.17 29.22
CA SER A 144 -31.29 -26.59 30.09
C SER A 144 -31.63 -25.58 31.21
N ASN A 145 -30.81 -24.52 31.37
CA ASN A 145 -31.04 -23.53 32.42
C ASN A 145 -32.23 -22.61 32.07
N PRO A 146 -33.21 -22.43 32.95
CA PRO A 146 -34.38 -21.56 32.71
C PRO A 146 -34.00 -20.12 32.33
N GLY A 147 -32.87 -19.62 32.78
CA GLY A 147 -32.39 -18.26 32.50
C GLY A 147 -32.06 -18.00 31.02
N VAL A 148 -31.85 -19.04 30.19
CA VAL A 148 -31.56 -18.90 28.77
C VAL A 148 -32.70 -19.42 27.88
N ALA A 149 -33.80 -19.86 28.44
CA ALA A 149 -34.90 -20.53 27.73
C ALA A 149 -35.45 -19.71 26.54
N GLU A 150 -35.49 -18.39 26.68
CA GLU A 150 -35.99 -17.48 25.62
C GLU A 150 -35.18 -17.50 24.34
N PHE A 151 -33.87 -17.79 24.41
CA PHE A 151 -32.95 -17.80 23.27
C PHE A 151 -32.13 -19.09 23.16
N ALA A 152 -32.53 -20.14 23.84
CA ALA A 152 -31.85 -21.44 23.84
C ALA A 152 -31.74 -22.04 22.43
N ASP A 153 -32.74 -21.80 21.56
CA ASP A 153 -32.79 -22.22 20.17
C ASP A 153 -31.69 -21.58 19.30
N LYS A 154 -31.19 -20.41 19.69
CA LYS A 154 -30.10 -19.69 19.01
C LYS A 154 -28.72 -20.17 19.43
N LEU A 155 -28.61 -20.83 20.59
CA LEU A 155 -27.34 -21.31 21.11
C LEU A 155 -26.83 -22.48 20.25
N LYS A 156 -25.57 -22.38 19.85
CA LYS A 156 -24.92 -23.39 19.01
C LYS A 156 -23.72 -23.97 19.71
N ASN A 157 -23.64 -25.30 19.69
CA ASN A 157 -22.46 -26.02 20.17
C ASN A 157 -21.34 -25.93 19.13
N ILE A 158 -20.40 -25.02 19.30
CA ILE A 158 -19.27 -24.77 18.40
C ILE A 158 -17.99 -25.29 19.02
N ASN A 159 -17.39 -26.31 18.43
CA ASN A 159 -16.11 -26.84 18.88
C ASN A 159 -14.96 -25.94 18.38
N PHE A 160 -14.28 -25.29 19.30
CA PHE A 160 -13.12 -24.43 19.03
C PHE A 160 -11.80 -25.19 18.98
N HIS A 161 -11.77 -26.48 19.25
CA HIS A 161 -10.55 -27.28 19.14
C HIS A 161 -10.33 -27.75 17.70
N PHE A 162 -9.12 -27.54 17.22
CA PHE A 162 -8.70 -27.98 15.89
C PHE A 162 -7.23 -28.44 15.93
N LEU A 163 -6.95 -29.67 15.49
CA LEU A 163 -5.62 -30.28 15.57
C LEU A 163 -5.01 -30.26 16.98
N GLY A 164 -5.86 -30.39 18.00
CA GLY A 164 -5.44 -30.31 19.42
C GLY A 164 -5.25 -28.88 19.97
N LEU A 165 -5.34 -27.87 19.10
CA LEU A 165 -5.19 -26.46 19.50
C LEU A 165 -6.54 -25.86 19.84
N ASN A 166 -6.62 -25.07 20.90
CA ASN A 166 -7.76 -24.24 21.19
C ASN A 166 -7.67 -22.94 20.36
N MET A 167 -8.55 -22.79 19.35
CA MET A 167 -8.51 -21.72 18.37
C MET A 167 -8.79 -20.32 18.95
N ILE A 168 -9.37 -20.23 20.14
CA ILE A 168 -9.68 -18.95 20.79
C ILE A 168 -8.57 -18.47 21.70
N GLU A 169 -7.66 -19.34 22.11
CA GLU A 169 -6.54 -18.99 22.97
C GLU A 169 -5.52 -18.14 22.24
N LYS A 170 -4.76 -17.37 23.01
CA LYS A 170 -3.66 -16.54 22.50
C LYS A 170 -2.34 -17.25 22.74
N PRO A 171 -1.42 -17.21 21.78
CA PRO A 171 -0.06 -17.66 22.00
C PRO A 171 0.56 -16.93 23.20
N SER A 172 1.20 -17.66 24.10
CA SER A 172 1.88 -17.08 25.26
C SER A 172 3.38 -17.05 25.04
N LEU A 173 4.02 -15.92 25.39
CA LEU A 173 5.49 -15.83 25.43
C LEU A 173 6.07 -16.76 26.54
N MET A 174 5.32 -16.96 27.62
CA MET A 174 5.66 -17.86 28.72
C MET A 174 4.89 -19.18 28.53
N PHE A 175 5.08 -19.85 27.40
CA PHE A 175 4.34 -21.07 27.05
C PHE A 175 4.50 -22.20 28.07
N TRP A 176 5.61 -22.21 28.85
CA TRP A 176 5.84 -23.15 29.95
C TRP A 176 4.96 -22.91 31.18
N ASN A 177 4.24 -21.78 31.26
CA ASN A 177 3.29 -21.46 32.34
C ASN A 177 1.84 -21.68 31.91
N THR A 178 1.59 -22.21 30.73
CA THR A 178 0.21 -22.45 30.24
C THR A 178 -0.34 -23.76 30.83
N PRO A 179 -1.69 -23.87 30.94
CA PRO A 179 -2.33 -25.10 31.43
C PRO A 179 -1.93 -26.35 30.63
N GLU A 180 -1.77 -26.22 29.30
CA GLU A 180 -1.36 -27.33 28.44
C GLU A 180 0.02 -27.85 28.81
N TRP A 181 0.96 -26.97 29.11
CA TRP A 181 2.31 -27.37 29.53
C TRP A 181 2.26 -28.09 30.89
N GLN A 182 1.52 -27.53 31.85
CA GLN A 182 1.42 -28.10 33.18
C GLN A 182 0.71 -29.45 33.20
N ASN A 183 -0.23 -29.68 32.29
CA ASN A 183 -0.97 -30.93 32.12
C ASN A 183 -0.24 -31.95 31.23
N GLY A 184 1.04 -31.74 30.91
CA GLY A 184 1.84 -32.67 30.10
C GLY A 184 1.65 -32.55 28.59
N LEU A 185 0.82 -31.62 28.14
CA LEU A 185 0.58 -31.31 26.70
C LEU A 185 1.57 -30.25 26.20
N TRP A 186 2.83 -30.35 26.62
CA TRP A 186 3.89 -29.38 26.32
C TRP A 186 4.05 -29.10 24.82
N TYR A 187 3.83 -30.10 23.96
CA TYR A 187 3.91 -29.97 22.51
C TYR A 187 2.81 -29.04 21.94
N ILE A 188 1.62 -29.01 22.54
CA ILE A 188 0.54 -28.09 22.17
C ILE A 188 0.92 -26.65 22.54
N ALA A 189 1.38 -26.44 23.78
CA ALA A 189 1.85 -25.13 24.23
C ALA A 189 3.01 -24.60 23.36
N LEU A 190 3.96 -25.47 23.00
CA LEU A 190 5.05 -25.12 22.09
C LEU A 190 4.56 -24.81 20.68
N LEU A 191 3.62 -25.60 20.15
CA LEU A 191 3.05 -25.34 18.82
C LEU A 191 2.32 -24.01 18.78
N MET A 192 1.52 -23.68 19.79
CA MET A 192 0.85 -22.39 19.91
C MET A 192 1.85 -21.22 19.94
N PHE A 193 2.93 -21.37 20.70
CA PHE A 193 4.02 -20.39 20.75
C PHE A 193 4.71 -20.21 19.39
N LEU A 194 4.87 -21.28 18.60
CA LEU A 194 5.54 -21.24 17.30
C LEU A 194 4.67 -20.66 16.18
N ILE A 195 3.35 -20.65 16.29
CA ILE A 195 2.43 -20.14 15.25
C ILE A 195 2.81 -18.73 14.77
N PRO A 196 3.05 -17.72 15.65
CA PRO A 196 3.50 -16.40 15.22
C PRO A 196 4.76 -16.40 14.38
N PHE A 197 5.73 -17.24 14.73
CA PHE A 197 7.02 -17.35 14.03
C PHE A 197 6.88 -18.09 12.69
N ILE A 198 6.08 -19.14 12.65
CA ILE A 198 5.75 -19.86 11.41
C ILE A 198 5.02 -18.92 10.44
N SER A 199 4.03 -18.18 10.91
CA SER A 199 3.31 -17.19 10.10
C SER A 199 4.24 -16.12 9.55
N ALA A 200 5.11 -15.55 10.38
CA ALA A 200 6.08 -14.54 9.96
C ALA A 200 7.09 -15.12 8.96
N GLY A 201 7.61 -16.33 9.21
CA GLY A 201 8.54 -17.03 8.32
C GLY A 201 7.94 -17.28 6.93
N LEU A 202 6.69 -17.74 6.88
CA LEU A 202 5.95 -17.92 5.61
C LEU A 202 5.69 -16.58 4.90
N THR A 203 5.39 -15.53 5.63
CA THR A 203 5.24 -14.18 5.08
C THR A 203 6.55 -13.67 4.50
N ILE A 204 7.67 -13.86 5.18
CA ILE A 204 9.01 -13.52 4.67
C ILE A 204 9.32 -14.32 3.40
N LEU A 205 9.05 -15.62 3.40
CA LEU A 205 9.23 -16.47 2.23
C LEU A 205 8.41 -15.98 1.05
N GLN A 206 7.12 -15.72 1.27
CA GLN A 206 6.20 -15.20 0.25
C GLN A 206 6.67 -13.87 -0.34
N THR A 207 7.03 -12.90 0.52
CA THR A 207 7.48 -11.57 0.08
C THR A 207 8.82 -11.65 -0.64
N THR A 208 9.75 -12.49 -0.18
CA THR A 208 11.04 -12.70 -0.83
C THR A 208 10.88 -13.34 -2.21
N LEU A 209 10.01 -14.34 -2.35
CA LEU A 209 9.70 -14.96 -3.64
C LEU A 209 9.05 -13.94 -4.59
N SER A 210 8.08 -13.16 -4.09
CA SER A 210 7.42 -12.12 -4.89
C SER A 210 8.41 -11.06 -5.36
N GLN A 211 9.36 -10.61 -4.53
CA GLN A 211 10.39 -9.63 -4.90
C GLN A 211 11.46 -10.20 -5.86
N LYS A 212 11.80 -11.46 -5.74
CA LYS A 212 12.68 -12.12 -6.73
C LYS A 212 12.03 -12.16 -8.11
N MET A 213 10.72 -12.40 -8.16
CA MET A 213 9.95 -12.45 -9.40
C MET A 213 9.60 -11.06 -9.93
N ASN A 214 9.49 -10.06 -9.06
CA ASN A 214 9.14 -8.69 -9.38
C ASN A 214 10.12 -7.73 -8.65
N PRO A 215 11.33 -7.56 -9.14
CA PRO A 215 12.34 -6.75 -8.49
C PRO A 215 11.91 -5.27 -8.46
N PRO A 216 12.32 -4.53 -7.40
CA PRO A 216 12.05 -3.11 -7.30
C PRO A 216 12.69 -2.34 -8.45
N GLN A 217 12.00 -1.29 -8.90
CA GLN A 217 12.32 -0.58 -10.13
C GLN A 217 13.46 0.42 -9.97
N ASP A 218 13.52 1.09 -8.83
CA ASP A 218 14.52 2.10 -8.50
C ASP A 218 15.07 1.93 -7.08
N ALA A 219 16.08 2.71 -6.74
CA ALA A 219 16.75 2.65 -5.45
C ALA A 219 15.81 3.01 -4.29
N GLN A 220 14.86 3.94 -4.50
CA GLN A 220 13.90 4.35 -3.47
C GLN A 220 12.90 3.24 -3.17
N THR A 221 12.35 2.61 -4.19
CA THR A 221 11.45 1.45 -4.06
C THR A 221 12.18 0.27 -3.44
N ALA A 222 13.46 0.03 -3.78
CA ALA A 222 14.28 -1.00 -3.17
C ALA A 222 14.51 -0.77 -1.67
N GLN A 223 14.77 0.47 -1.26
CA GLN A 223 14.92 0.83 0.16
C GLN A 223 13.62 0.63 0.93
N THR A 224 12.50 1.11 0.38
CA THR A 224 11.16 0.90 0.98
C THR A 224 10.85 -0.58 1.13
N SER A 225 11.12 -1.39 0.11
CA SER A 225 10.91 -2.84 0.14
C SER A 225 11.77 -3.52 1.21
N LYS A 226 13.04 -3.12 1.39
CA LYS A 226 13.90 -3.66 2.47
C LYS A 226 13.34 -3.34 3.85
N THR A 227 12.92 -2.09 4.07
CA THR A 227 12.32 -1.67 5.35
C THR A 227 11.03 -2.44 5.62
N MET A 228 10.15 -2.56 4.63
CA MET A 228 8.90 -3.32 4.75
C MET A 228 9.16 -4.80 5.05
N ASN A 229 10.17 -5.41 4.42
CA ASN A 229 10.54 -6.82 4.68
C ASN A 229 11.06 -7.07 6.09
N LEU A 230 11.54 -6.06 6.78
CA LEU A 230 11.95 -6.17 8.18
C LEU A 230 10.81 -5.84 9.14
N VAL A 231 10.11 -4.73 8.89
CA VAL A 231 9.09 -4.20 9.81
C VAL A 231 7.82 -5.05 9.79
N MET A 232 7.35 -5.47 8.60
CA MET A 232 6.10 -6.22 8.48
C MET A 232 6.12 -7.57 9.22
N PRO A 233 7.15 -8.43 9.12
CA PRO A 233 7.20 -9.67 9.87
C PRO A 233 7.28 -9.46 11.39
N LEU A 234 8.02 -8.45 11.87
CA LEU A 234 8.08 -8.12 13.28
C LEU A 234 6.72 -7.68 13.81
N MET A 235 6.01 -6.82 13.06
CA MET A 235 4.64 -6.45 13.37
C MET A 235 3.69 -7.65 13.35
N SER A 236 3.86 -8.55 12.38
CA SER A 236 3.05 -9.77 12.27
C SER A 236 3.22 -10.67 13.50
N ILE A 237 4.45 -10.89 13.96
CA ILE A 237 4.73 -11.64 15.20
C ILE A 237 4.02 -10.99 16.38
N TYR A 238 4.18 -9.68 16.58
CA TYR A 238 3.54 -8.94 17.65
C TYR A 238 2.02 -9.08 17.63
N ILE A 239 1.41 -8.87 16.45
CA ILE A 239 -0.05 -8.96 16.29
C ILE A 239 -0.53 -10.41 16.54
N CYS A 240 0.19 -11.43 16.09
CA CYS A 240 -0.16 -12.82 16.35
C CYS A 240 -0.14 -13.19 17.84
N PHE A 241 0.73 -12.58 18.67
CA PHE A 241 0.71 -12.81 20.11
C PHE A 241 -0.45 -12.15 20.84
N ILE A 242 -1.04 -11.10 20.31
CA ILE A 242 -2.19 -10.42 20.90
C ILE A 242 -3.55 -10.92 20.38
N MET A 243 -3.52 -11.69 19.26
CA MET A 243 -4.72 -12.25 18.64
C MET A 243 -4.86 -13.75 18.94
N PRO A 244 -6.08 -14.31 18.83
CA PRO A 244 -6.30 -15.73 18.95
C PRO A 244 -5.54 -16.57 17.93
N VAL A 245 -5.19 -17.80 18.27
CA VAL A 245 -4.53 -18.79 17.40
C VAL A 245 -5.22 -18.95 16.06
N SER A 246 -6.56 -18.86 16.04
CA SER A 246 -7.37 -18.89 14.81
C SER A 246 -6.93 -17.88 13.75
N MET A 247 -6.52 -16.67 14.16
CA MET A 247 -6.02 -15.65 13.24
C MET A 247 -4.62 -15.99 12.71
N GLY A 248 -3.76 -16.57 13.56
CA GLY A 248 -2.46 -17.07 13.15
C GLY A 248 -2.57 -18.18 12.11
N LEU A 249 -3.52 -19.12 12.31
CA LEU A 249 -3.82 -20.18 11.36
C LEU A 249 -4.31 -19.63 10.01
N TYR A 250 -5.21 -18.66 10.03
CA TYR A 250 -5.65 -17.97 8.82
C TYR A 250 -4.48 -17.31 8.07
N TRP A 251 -3.54 -16.64 8.76
CA TRP A 251 -2.39 -16.03 8.10
C TRP A 251 -1.41 -17.06 7.52
N ILE A 252 -1.20 -18.19 8.21
CA ILE A 252 -0.41 -19.32 7.68
C ILE A 252 -1.04 -19.81 6.38
N GLU A 253 -2.34 -20.07 6.38
CA GLU A 253 -3.08 -20.49 5.20
C GLU A 253 -2.95 -19.49 4.04
N GLN A 254 -3.19 -18.20 4.31
CA GLN A 254 -3.10 -17.15 3.29
C GLN A 254 -1.69 -17.04 2.69
N SER A 255 -0.65 -17.22 3.51
CA SER A 255 0.74 -17.20 3.05
C SER A 255 1.05 -18.42 2.17
N VAL A 256 0.63 -19.62 2.58
CA VAL A 256 0.82 -20.85 1.79
C VAL A 256 0.09 -20.75 0.44
N LEU A 257 -1.20 -20.40 0.46
CA LEU A 257 -1.98 -20.19 -0.76
C LEU A 257 -1.41 -19.05 -1.61
N GLY A 258 -0.86 -18.02 -0.97
CA GLY A 258 -0.19 -16.91 -1.65
C GLY A 258 1.08 -17.34 -2.39
N ILE A 259 1.91 -18.17 -1.80
CA ILE A 259 3.12 -18.72 -2.43
C ILE A 259 2.74 -19.57 -3.67
N ILE A 260 1.77 -20.45 -3.52
CA ILE A 260 1.29 -21.30 -4.61
C ILE A 260 0.74 -20.45 -5.75
N GLN A 261 -0.11 -19.50 -5.43
CA GLN A 261 -0.71 -18.58 -6.39
C GLN A 261 0.36 -17.74 -7.11
N GLU A 262 1.34 -17.20 -6.38
CA GLU A 262 2.42 -16.40 -6.96
C GLU A 262 3.22 -17.20 -7.99
N ALA A 263 3.55 -18.46 -7.70
CA ALA A 263 4.24 -19.35 -8.61
C ALA A 263 3.42 -19.62 -9.88
N ILE A 264 2.13 -19.93 -9.74
CA ILE A 264 1.22 -20.20 -10.86
C ILE A 264 1.06 -18.96 -11.74
N LEU A 265 0.73 -17.81 -11.14
CA LEU A 265 0.47 -16.59 -11.90
C LEU A 265 1.74 -16.05 -12.59
N ASN A 266 2.90 -16.18 -11.93
CA ASN A 266 4.16 -15.78 -12.53
C ASN A 266 4.46 -16.60 -13.78
N ARG A 267 4.30 -17.94 -13.71
CA ARG A 267 4.49 -18.82 -14.87
C ARG A 267 3.50 -18.50 -16.00
N TYR A 268 2.25 -18.25 -15.65
CA TYR A 268 1.18 -17.94 -16.62
C TYR A 268 1.43 -16.62 -17.36
N TYR A 269 1.80 -15.55 -16.64
CA TYR A 269 1.97 -14.24 -17.25
C TYR A 269 3.32 -14.04 -17.92
N LYS A 270 4.39 -14.70 -17.44
CA LYS A 270 5.73 -14.52 -18.00
C LYS A 270 5.76 -14.75 -19.52
N THR A 271 5.25 -15.88 -19.98
CA THR A 271 5.24 -16.24 -21.40
C THR A 271 4.45 -15.24 -22.27
N LYS A 272 3.32 -14.72 -21.75
CA LYS A 272 2.50 -13.75 -22.48
C LYS A 272 3.14 -12.37 -22.57
N LEU A 273 3.77 -11.94 -21.49
CA LEU A 273 4.34 -10.60 -21.39
C LEU A 273 5.72 -10.50 -22.05
N ASP A 274 6.47 -11.58 -22.14
CA ASP A 274 7.77 -11.61 -22.81
C ASP A 274 7.63 -11.22 -24.30
N ALA A 275 6.58 -11.68 -24.99
CA ALA A 275 6.29 -11.31 -26.36
C ALA A 275 5.90 -9.81 -26.49
N GLU A 276 4.99 -9.33 -25.65
CA GLU A 276 4.55 -7.91 -25.62
C GLU A 276 5.74 -6.98 -25.36
N MET A 277 6.66 -7.39 -24.48
CA MET A 277 7.84 -6.58 -24.14
C MET A 277 8.92 -6.62 -25.21
N ALA A 278 9.07 -7.71 -25.95
CA ALA A 278 9.99 -7.77 -27.08
C ALA A 278 9.60 -6.72 -28.13
N GLU A 279 8.32 -6.67 -28.50
CA GLU A 279 7.76 -5.69 -29.43
C GLU A 279 7.92 -4.25 -28.94
N PHE A 280 7.59 -3.98 -27.66
CA PHE A 280 7.78 -2.66 -27.05
C PHE A 280 9.25 -2.21 -27.05
N ASN A 281 10.17 -3.09 -26.66
CA ASN A 281 11.60 -2.80 -26.62
C ASN A 281 12.17 -2.53 -28.02
N GLU A 282 11.71 -3.25 -29.04
CA GLU A 282 12.12 -3.00 -30.43
C GLU A 282 11.64 -1.62 -30.91
N ALA A 283 10.38 -1.27 -30.64
CA ALA A 283 9.84 0.04 -30.96
C ALA A 283 10.60 1.18 -30.23
N GLN A 284 10.97 0.98 -28.97
CA GLN A 284 11.78 1.96 -28.23
C GLN A 284 13.21 2.08 -28.77
N ARG A 285 13.88 0.97 -29.13
CA ARG A 285 15.21 1.00 -29.74
C ARG A 285 15.23 1.79 -31.06
N LYS A 286 14.18 1.64 -31.89
CA LYS A 286 14.03 2.42 -33.13
C LYS A 286 13.92 3.92 -32.81
N LYS A 287 13.11 4.31 -31.83
CA LYS A 287 13.00 5.72 -31.40
C LYS A 287 14.32 6.28 -30.84
N ASP A 288 15.00 5.50 -30.00
CA ASP A 288 16.29 5.91 -29.45
C ASP A 288 17.34 6.12 -30.54
N ALA A 289 17.43 5.21 -31.52
CA ALA A 289 18.32 5.33 -32.67
C ALA A 289 18.01 6.57 -33.54
N GLU A 290 16.72 6.87 -33.76
CA GLU A 290 16.32 8.10 -34.46
C GLU A 290 16.70 9.36 -33.68
N MET A 291 16.54 9.36 -32.37
CA MET A 291 16.94 10.50 -31.52
C MET A 291 18.46 10.69 -31.50
N GLU A 292 19.24 9.62 -31.45
CA GLU A 292 20.71 9.68 -31.53
C GLU A 292 21.18 10.17 -32.89
N ALA A 293 20.58 9.69 -33.97
CA ALA A 293 20.87 10.18 -35.31
C ALA A 293 20.59 11.70 -35.43
N LYS A 294 19.45 12.17 -34.94
CA LYS A 294 19.10 13.60 -34.91
C LYS A 294 20.05 14.43 -34.03
N ARG A 295 20.53 13.88 -32.91
CA ARG A 295 21.53 14.55 -32.06
C ARG A 295 22.87 14.65 -32.77
N ALA A 296 23.35 13.54 -33.36
CA ALA A 296 24.59 13.50 -34.11
C ALA A 296 24.57 14.48 -35.30
N GLU A 297 23.44 14.55 -36.01
CA GLU A 297 23.23 15.52 -37.10
C GLU A 297 23.25 16.97 -36.59
N THR A 298 22.60 17.23 -35.45
CA THR A 298 22.59 18.55 -34.80
C THR A 298 24.00 18.97 -34.35
N GLU A 299 24.80 18.03 -33.83
CA GLU A 299 26.20 18.29 -33.44
C GLU A 299 27.10 18.53 -34.66
N ARG A 300 26.93 17.78 -35.73
CA ARG A 300 27.64 18.04 -36.98
C ARG A 300 27.31 19.42 -37.56
N LEU A 301 26.03 19.79 -37.61
CA LEU A 301 25.60 21.12 -38.07
C LEU A 301 26.13 22.25 -37.18
N LYS A 302 26.25 22.04 -35.88
CA LYS A 302 26.90 22.99 -34.97
C LYS A 302 28.41 23.09 -35.20
N ALA A 303 29.09 21.98 -35.45
CA ALA A 303 30.52 21.94 -35.74
C ALA A 303 30.84 22.59 -37.08
N GLU A 304 29.95 22.49 -38.08
CA GLU A 304 30.08 23.14 -39.39
C GLU A 304 29.71 24.63 -39.39
N GLY A 305 29.40 25.24 -38.25
CA GLY A 305 29.03 26.67 -38.13
C GLY A 305 27.69 27.01 -38.80
N LYS A 306 26.96 26.01 -39.32
CA LYS A 306 25.62 26.15 -39.89
C LYS A 306 24.62 26.02 -38.77
N THR A 307 24.43 27.08 -38.00
CA THR A 307 23.32 27.18 -37.04
C THR A 307 22.00 27.26 -37.81
N GLN A 308 21.45 26.12 -38.20
CA GLN A 308 20.04 26.12 -38.59
C GLN A 308 19.27 26.45 -37.30
N VAL A 309 18.60 27.58 -37.31
CA VAL A 309 17.57 27.92 -36.38
C VAL A 309 16.64 26.70 -36.27
N ASN A 310 16.65 26.07 -35.12
CA ASN A 310 15.97 24.82 -34.87
C ASN A 310 14.53 24.92 -35.38
N ALA A 311 14.20 24.26 -36.48
CA ALA A 311 12.86 24.28 -37.10
C ALA A 311 11.76 23.77 -36.11
N ASN A 312 12.18 23.24 -34.95
CA ASN A 312 11.35 22.78 -33.83
C ASN A 312 11.29 23.77 -32.66
N THR A 313 11.78 25.00 -32.85
CA THR A 313 11.41 26.10 -31.93
C THR A 313 9.94 26.36 -32.22
N SER A 314 9.05 25.85 -31.33
CA SER A 314 7.62 25.84 -31.56
C SER A 314 7.21 27.25 -32.03
N LYS A 315 6.37 27.39 -33.08
CA LYS A 315 5.79 28.67 -33.51
C LYS A 315 5.33 29.56 -32.37
N LYS A 316 4.91 28.93 -31.25
CA LYS A 316 4.49 29.57 -30.00
C LYS A 316 5.67 30.25 -29.27
N ARG A 317 6.89 29.72 -29.34
CA ARG A 317 8.09 30.26 -28.68
C ARG A 317 8.68 31.40 -29.49
N LEU A 318 8.69 31.31 -30.84
CA LEU A 318 9.02 32.39 -31.76
C LEU A 318 8.03 33.55 -31.59
N ALA A 319 6.71 33.29 -31.64
CA ALA A 319 5.67 34.29 -31.44
C ALA A 319 5.70 34.93 -30.02
N ALA A 320 6.19 34.19 -29.00
CA ALA A 320 6.40 34.75 -27.66
C ALA A 320 7.67 35.62 -27.59
N GLN A 321 8.73 35.27 -28.32
CA GLN A 321 9.94 36.12 -28.44
C GLN A 321 9.68 37.38 -29.25
N GLU A 322 8.93 37.30 -30.34
CA GLU A 322 8.51 38.45 -31.13
C GLU A 322 7.62 39.42 -30.33
N ARG A 323 6.63 38.90 -29.58
CA ARG A 323 5.79 39.72 -28.70
C ARG A 323 6.60 40.39 -27.58
N ASN A 324 7.54 39.69 -26.95
CA ASN A 324 8.40 40.26 -25.92
C ASN A 324 9.33 41.35 -26.52
N ALA A 325 9.86 41.14 -27.72
CA ALA A 325 10.68 42.13 -28.42
C ALA A 325 9.86 43.37 -28.81
N GLU A 326 8.63 43.18 -29.27
CA GLU A 326 7.71 44.27 -29.64
C GLU A 326 7.25 45.05 -28.37
N GLU A 327 6.91 44.37 -27.27
CA GLU A 327 6.63 45.03 -26.01
C GLU A 327 7.81 45.85 -25.48
N GLN A 328 9.05 45.34 -25.60
CA GLN A 328 10.27 46.09 -25.24
C GLN A 328 10.46 47.32 -26.08
N ARG A 329 10.25 47.21 -27.44
CA ARG A 329 10.30 48.36 -28.34
C ARG A 329 9.25 49.43 -28.01
N LEU A 330 8.00 49.01 -27.80
CA LEU A 330 6.92 49.93 -27.44
C LEU A 330 7.16 50.56 -26.04
N ALA A 331 7.71 49.82 -25.10
CA ALA A 331 8.09 50.33 -23.79
C ALA A 331 9.22 51.35 -23.87
N ALA A 332 10.24 51.11 -24.72
CA ALA A 332 11.31 52.04 -24.97
C ALA A 332 10.82 53.36 -25.65
N ILE A 333 9.92 53.24 -26.63
CA ILE A 333 9.30 54.43 -27.27
C ILE A 333 8.51 55.23 -26.27
N ARG A 334 7.69 54.58 -25.42
CA ARG A 334 6.91 55.28 -24.38
C ARG A 334 7.82 55.90 -23.31
N ALA A 335 8.95 55.30 -22.98
CA ALA A 335 9.92 55.85 -22.08
C ALA A 335 10.61 57.09 -22.69
N ALA A 336 10.97 57.07 -23.95
CA ALA A 336 11.53 58.18 -24.69
C ALA A 336 10.50 59.35 -24.81
N GLU A 337 9.25 59.06 -25.12
CA GLU A 337 8.19 60.08 -25.14
C GLU A 337 7.93 60.75 -23.77
N ARG A 338 8.03 59.98 -22.67
CA ARG A 338 7.91 60.51 -21.32
C ARG A 338 9.09 61.36 -20.95
N ALA A 339 10.31 60.93 -21.31
CA ALA A 339 11.51 61.74 -21.07
C ALA A 339 11.51 63.05 -21.86
N ALA A 340 10.94 63.04 -23.08
CA ALA A 340 10.79 64.24 -23.90
C ALA A 340 9.68 65.19 -23.34
N LYS A 341 8.63 64.69 -22.70
CA LYS A 341 7.54 65.50 -22.12
C LYS A 341 7.86 66.07 -20.73
N ASN A 342 8.79 65.45 -19.98
CA ASN A 342 9.17 65.91 -18.68
C ASN A 342 10.72 65.77 -18.51
N PRO A 343 11.51 66.66 -19.06
CA PRO A 343 12.97 66.66 -18.89
C PRO A 343 13.28 67.01 -17.42
N GLY A 344 13.70 66.03 -16.62
CA GLY A 344 14.04 66.20 -15.21
C GLY A 344 13.18 65.49 -14.16
N ALA A 345 12.19 64.73 -14.59
CA ALA A 345 11.44 63.89 -13.68
C ALA A 345 12.20 62.62 -13.32
N GLU A 346 12.66 62.49 -12.06
CA GLU A 346 13.21 61.24 -11.55
C GLU A 346 12.20 60.12 -11.67
N LEU A 347 12.65 58.95 -12.13
CA LEU A 347 11.80 57.76 -12.20
C LEU A 347 11.39 57.37 -10.77
N PRO A 348 10.09 57.10 -10.52
CA PRO A 348 9.67 56.72 -9.18
C PRO A 348 10.38 55.45 -8.74
N ALA A 349 10.80 55.42 -7.45
CA ALA A 349 11.57 54.34 -6.83
C ALA A 349 10.92 52.96 -6.98
N SER A 350 9.63 52.88 -7.37
CA SER A 350 8.90 51.66 -7.68
C SER A 350 9.09 51.12 -9.10
N GLN A 351 10.00 51.75 -9.90
CA GLN A 351 10.20 51.37 -11.28
C GLN A 351 11.65 50.98 -11.56
N VAL A 352 11.91 49.70 -11.88
CA VAL A 352 13.22 49.24 -12.34
C VAL A 352 13.12 48.96 -13.84
N GLY A 353 13.88 49.76 -14.60
CA GLY A 353 13.78 49.76 -16.07
C GLY A 353 12.40 50.21 -16.56
N THR A 354 11.74 49.44 -17.42
CA THR A 354 10.42 49.73 -18.00
C THR A 354 9.27 49.03 -17.31
N ARG A 355 9.48 48.23 -16.27
CA ARG A 355 8.45 47.45 -15.59
C ARG A 355 8.06 48.06 -14.24
N ARG A 356 6.76 48.25 -14.00
CA ARG A 356 6.24 48.54 -12.66
C ARG A 356 6.38 47.31 -11.77
N PHE A 357 6.98 47.50 -10.59
CA PHE A 357 7.04 46.44 -9.59
C PHE A 357 5.64 46.10 -9.06
N ALA A 358 5.33 44.80 -9.03
CA ALA A 358 4.21 44.15 -8.35
C ALA A 358 2.82 44.69 -8.66
N ARG A 359 2.14 44.08 -9.65
CA ARG A 359 0.67 44.06 -9.67
C ARG A 359 0.18 43.47 -8.34
N GLY A 360 -0.51 44.30 -7.51
CA GLY A 360 -1.21 43.81 -6.32
C GLY A 360 -0.65 44.22 -4.96
N ARG A 361 0.47 44.94 -4.87
CA ARG A 361 0.90 45.55 -3.61
C ARG A 361 0.69 47.07 -3.66
N ALA A 362 -0.06 47.59 -2.67
CA ALA A 362 -0.19 49.02 -2.51
C ALA A 362 1.19 49.65 -2.33
N TYR A 363 1.52 50.65 -3.15
CA TYR A 363 2.73 51.46 -3.01
C TYR A 363 2.69 52.21 -1.67
N VAL A 364 3.72 52.01 -0.84
CA VAL A 364 3.93 52.76 0.38
C VAL A 364 5.20 53.58 0.15
N ALA A 365 5.04 54.92 0.07
CA ALA A 365 6.18 55.83 -0.05
C ALA A 365 7.16 55.68 1.16
N GLY A 366 8.44 55.62 0.91
CA GLY A 366 9.45 55.55 1.98
C GLY A 366 9.72 54.14 2.56
N ARG A 367 9.15 53.08 2.01
CA ARG A 367 9.32 51.72 2.56
C ARG A 367 10.74 51.16 2.42
N TYR A 368 11.55 51.74 1.54
CA TYR A 368 12.92 51.32 1.24
C TYR A 368 13.91 52.52 1.27
N ASP A 369 13.49 53.63 1.85
CA ASP A 369 14.45 54.69 2.13
C ASP A 369 15.38 54.21 3.26
N VAL A 370 16.63 53.93 2.91
CA VAL A 370 17.68 53.63 3.87
C VAL A 370 17.94 54.95 4.59
N THR A 371 17.42 55.10 5.79
CA THR A 371 17.88 56.14 6.70
C THR A 371 19.30 55.74 7.08
N GLU A 372 20.26 56.46 6.53
CA GLU A 372 21.62 56.54 7.10
C GLU A 372 21.52 57.02 8.54
N ALA A 373 21.93 56.17 9.47
CA ALA A 373 22.35 56.57 10.82
C ALA A 373 23.54 55.70 11.22
#